data_4306e5138b323263e706c3f3216e0bff
#
_entry.id   4306e5138b323263e706c3f3216e0bff
#
_cell.length_a   1.000
_cell.length_b   1.000
_cell.length_c   1.000
_cell.angle_alpha   90.00
_cell.angle_beta   90.00
_cell.angle_gamma   90.00
#
_symmetry.space_group_name_H-M   'P 1'
#
loop_
_entity.id
_entity.type
_entity.pdbx_description
1 polymer ?
#
loop_
_entity_poly.entity_id
_entity_poly.type
_entity_poly.pdbx_seq_one_letter_code
_entity_poly.pdbx_strand_id
1 'polypeptide(L)'
;MSKRLNLLEFQQSLIDRLQVSDLSEMRVTTLGVQMSNKNWLVDMTDISEVLPLPKIAAVPFTKPWFRGIANVRGNLYSVVDMTAFQKGGVASGDSNNRVLLVADRYGFNAALLVDRVLGLRDARSWSQNEVDGQTEYLDEQGASWCKLDVIGLLAQPEFLQIGV
;
A
#
# COMPACT_ATOMS: atom_id res chain seq x y z
N MET A 1 21.69 -39.27 9.56
CA MET A 1 21.34 -38.91 8.19
C MET A 1 19.84 -38.91 7.90
N SER A 2 19.11 -39.91 8.39
CA SER A 2 17.67 -39.98 8.22
C SER A 2 16.91 -38.81 8.85
N LYS A 3 17.37 -38.29 9.98
CA LYS A 3 16.76 -37.12 10.62
C LYS A 3 16.88 -35.84 9.78
N ARG A 4 17.98 -35.70 9.06
CA ARG A 4 18.23 -34.53 8.22
C ARG A 4 17.33 -34.56 6.99
N LEU A 5 17.14 -35.72 6.39
CA LEU A 5 16.23 -35.89 5.26
C LEU A 5 14.78 -35.66 5.67
N ASN A 6 14.37 -36.17 6.83
CA ASN A 6 13.01 -35.96 7.33
C ASN A 6 12.76 -34.49 7.63
N LEU A 7 13.76 -33.78 8.15
CA LEU A 7 13.62 -32.34 8.41
C LEU A 7 13.46 -31.55 7.11
N LEU A 8 14.20 -31.90 6.07
CA LEU A 8 14.08 -31.23 4.78
C LEU A 8 12.72 -31.49 4.14
N GLU A 9 12.22 -32.73 4.21
CA GLU A 9 10.88 -33.07 3.72
C GLU A 9 9.80 -32.32 4.51
N PHE A 10 9.96 -32.21 5.82
CA PHE A 10 9.04 -31.46 6.69
C PHE A 10 9.06 -29.97 6.32
N GLN A 11 10.23 -29.40 6.12
CA GLN A 11 10.36 -27.99 5.73
C GLN A 11 9.72 -27.74 4.37
N GLN A 12 9.94 -28.63 3.41
CA GLN A 12 9.34 -28.50 2.09
C GLN A 12 7.82 -28.59 2.14
N SER A 13 7.29 -29.53 2.91
CA SER A 13 5.86 -29.66 3.11
C SER A 13 5.27 -28.42 3.77
N LEU A 14 5.98 -27.84 4.73
CA LEU A 14 5.57 -26.62 5.41
C LEU A 14 5.57 -25.43 4.45
N ILE A 15 6.60 -25.29 3.63
CA ILE A 15 6.69 -24.25 2.61
C ILE A 15 5.53 -24.37 1.61
N ASP A 16 5.25 -25.59 1.14
CA ASP A 16 4.15 -25.82 0.20
C ASP A 16 2.81 -25.42 0.82
N ARG A 17 2.58 -25.77 2.08
CA ARG A 17 1.38 -25.39 2.80
C ARG A 17 1.27 -23.88 2.99
N LEU A 18 2.39 -23.24 3.34
CA LEU A 18 2.42 -21.79 3.49
C LEU A 18 2.17 -21.08 2.17
N GLN A 19 2.72 -21.58 1.07
CA GLN A 19 2.48 -20.99 -0.25
C GLN A 19 1.02 -21.09 -0.67
N VAL A 20 0.38 -22.24 -0.44
CA VAL A 20 -1.04 -22.41 -0.73
C VAL A 20 -1.89 -21.50 0.16
N SER A 21 -1.56 -21.43 1.44
CA SER A 21 -2.22 -20.55 2.40
C SER A 21 -2.03 -19.08 2.01
N ASP A 22 -0.79 -18.69 1.66
CA ASP A 22 -0.48 -17.32 1.25
C ASP A 22 -1.24 -16.92 -0.01
N LEU A 23 -1.31 -17.80 -1.01
CA LEU A 23 -2.07 -17.52 -2.22
C LEU A 23 -3.55 -17.33 -1.92
N SER A 24 -4.10 -18.13 -1.02
CA SER A 24 -5.47 -17.99 -0.57
C SER A 24 -5.68 -16.68 0.20
N GLU A 25 -4.76 -16.35 1.10
CA GLU A 25 -4.80 -15.11 1.89
C GLU A 25 -4.54 -13.87 1.02
N MET A 26 -3.61 -13.94 0.07
CA MET A 26 -3.32 -12.83 -0.84
C MET A 26 -4.55 -12.39 -1.63
N ARG A 27 -5.45 -13.32 -1.95
CA ARG A 27 -6.70 -13.00 -2.64
C ARG A 27 -7.70 -12.27 -1.75
N VAL A 28 -7.60 -12.45 -0.44
CA VAL A 28 -8.51 -11.88 0.55
C VAL A 28 -7.96 -10.63 1.19
N THR A 29 -6.62 -10.52 1.29
CA THR A 29 -5.96 -9.42 1.98
C THR A 29 -5.70 -8.23 1.06
N THR A 30 -6.77 -7.62 0.61
CA THR A 30 -6.72 -6.34 -0.07
C THR A 30 -7.28 -5.28 0.88
N LEU A 31 -6.53 -4.20 1.05
CA LEU A 31 -6.91 -3.11 1.95
C LEU A 31 -7.66 -2.05 1.18
N GLY A 32 -8.84 -1.67 1.67
CA GLY A 32 -9.57 -0.53 1.15
C GLY A 32 -9.09 0.75 1.81
N VAL A 33 -8.80 1.77 1.02
CA VAL A 33 -8.40 3.08 1.50
C VAL A 33 -9.13 4.15 0.70
N GLN A 34 -9.25 5.33 1.29
CA GLN A 34 -9.83 6.50 0.62
C GLN A 34 -8.74 7.53 0.37
N MET A 35 -8.61 7.93 -0.88
CA MET A 35 -7.69 8.98 -1.31
C MET A 35 -8.40 9.85 -2.33
N SER A 36 -8.35 11.17 -2.17
CA SER A 36 -8.93 12.11 -3.13
C SER A 36 -10.43 11.85 -3.39
N ASN A 37 -11.18 11.50 -2.34
CA ASN A 37 -12.60 11.17 -2.39
C ASN A 37 -12.92 9.95 -3.26
N LYS A 38 -11.94 9.11 -3.53
CA LYS A 38 -12.11 7.86 -4.27
C LYS A 38 -11.72 6.69 -3.39
N ASN A 39 -12.34 5.54 -3.65
CA ASN A 39 -12.00 4.30 -2.97
C ASN A 39 -10.92 3.56 -3.77
N TRP A 40 -9.90 3.09 -3.06
CA TRP A 40 -8.77 2.40 -3.66
C TRP A 40 -8.54 1.07 -2.96
N LEU A 41 -8.05 0.11 -3.73
CA LEU A 41 -7.61 -1.19 -3.21
C LEU A 41 -6.09 -1.25 -3.24
N VAL A 42 -5.49 -1.67 -2.13
CA VAL A 42 -4.04 -1.83 -2.01
C VAL A 42 -3.76 -3.25 -1.56
N ASP A 43 -2.86 -3.95 -2.25
CA ASP A 43 -2.46 -5.28 -1.82
C ASP A 43 -1.67 -5.20 -0.51
N MET A 44 -2.09 -5.97 0.49
CA MET A 44 -1.40 -6.00 1.78
C MET A 44 0.03 -6.52 1.66
N THR A 45 0.33 -7.27 0.60
CA THR A 45 1.70 -7.73 0.34
C THR A 45 2.64 -6.60 -0.04
N ASP A 46 2.11 -5.47 -0.50
CA ASP A 46 2.89 -4.28 -0.84
C ASP A 46 3.10 -3.35 0.35
N ILE A 47 2.43 -3.63 1.47
CA ILE A 47 2.42 -2.77 2.66
C ILE A 47 2.99 -3.57 3.83
N SER A 48 3.97 -3.00 4.53
CA SER A 48 4.52 -3.64 5.72
C SER A 48 3.71 -3.34 6.97
N GLU A 49 3.12 -2.15 7.05
CA GLU A 49 2.40 -1.73 8.25
C GLU A 49 1.48 -0.55 7.94
N VAL A 50 0.39 -0.44 8.69
CA VAL A 50 -0.52 0.71 8.67
C VAL A 50 -0.43 1.41 10.03
N LEU A 51 -0.16 2.71 10.02
CA LEU A 51 0.05 3.49 11.24
C LEU A 51 -0.80 4.75 11.24
N PRO A 52 -1.16 5.26 12.43
CA PRO A 52 -1.63 6.63 12.54
C PRO A 52 -0.56 7.58 12.03
N LEU A 53 -0.96 8.79 11.63
CA LEU A 53 -0.03 9.78 11.10
C LEU A 53 1.08 10.07 12.13
N PRO A 54 2.36 9.78 11.81
CA PRO A 54 3.44 10.07 12.74
C PRO A 54 3.80 11.54 12.69
N LYS A 55 4.67 11.96 13.61
CA LYS A 55 5.25 13.31 13.57
C LYS A 55 6.14 13.42 12.33
N ILE A 56 5.92 14.45 11.53
CA ILE A 56 6.62 14.69 10.28
C ILE A 56 7.50 15.92 10.40
N ALA A 57 8.76 15.79 9.99
CA ALA A 57 9.66 16.91 9.83
C ALA A 57 9.58 17.40 8.40
N ALA A 58 9.09 18.62 8.19
CA ALA A 58 8.98 19.19 6.86
C ALA A 58 10.36 19.45 6.27
N VAL A 59 10.50 19.23 4.96
CA VAL A 59 11.72 19.49 4.20
C VAL A 59 11.43 20.62 3.22
N PRO A 60 12.23 21.72 3.23
CA PRO A 60 11.98 22.83 2.33
C PRO A 60 12.30 22.48 0.88
N PHE A 61 11.73 23.25 -0.05
CA PHE A 61 11.97 23.13 -1.49
C PHE A 61 11.60 21.76 -2.05
N THR A 62 10.51 21.18 -1.52
CA THR A 62 9.96 19.93 -2.01
C THR A 62 8.59 20.16 -2.64
N LYS A 63 8.16 19.19 -3.44
CA LYS A 63 6.85 19.28 -4.09
C LYS A 63 5.72 19.21 -3.07
N PRO A 64 4.53 19.78 -3.40
CA PRO A 64 3.41 19.85 -2.44
C PRO A 64 2.95 18.49 -1.88
N TRP A 65 3.11 17.42 -2.66
CA TRP A 65 2.70 16.08 -2.23
C TRP A 65 3.72 15.42 -1.30
N PHE A 66 4.93 15.96 -1.18
CA PHE A 66 5.93 15.46 -0.24
C PHE A 66 5.76 16.20 1.09
N ARG A 67 5.31 15.47 2.11
CA ARG A 67 5.00 16.06 3.41
C ARG A 67 6.24 16.22 4.29
N GLY A 68 7.25 15.39 4.08
CA GLY A 68 8.48 15.44 4.87
C GLY A 68 8.96 14.05 5.25
N ILE A 69 9.77 14.00 6.30
CA ILE A 69 10.40 12.78 6.80
C ILE A 69 9.82 12.43 8.16
N ALA A 70 9.49 11.17 8.35
CA ALA A 70 9.04 10.64 9.64
C ALA A 70 9.99 9.56 10.12
N ASN A 71 10.25 9.55 11.42
CA ASN A 71 11.03 8.50 12.08
C ASN A 71 10.06 7.49 12.68
N VAL A 72 10.13 6.24 12.20
CA VAL A 72 9.32 5.14 12.72
C VAL A 72 10.28 4.08 13.25
N ARG A 73 10.36 3.95 14.56
CA ARG A 73 11.22 2.97 15.24
C ARG A 73 12.68 3.02 14.77
N GLY A 74 13.21 4.22 14.58
CA GLY A 74 14.59 4.42 14.15
C GLY A 74 14.82 4.43 12.66
N ASN A 75 13.81 4.13 11.85
CA ASN A 75 13.89 4.17 10.39
C ASN A 75 13.23 5.44 9.86
N LEU A 76 13.89 6.09 8.92
CA LEU A 76 13.38 7.30 8.28
C LEU A 76 12.56 6.95 7.04
N TYR A 77 11.36 7.51 6.96
CA TYR A 77 10.45 7.31 5.85
C TYR A 77 10.11 8.63 5.19
N SER A 78 10.05 8.64 3.86
CA SER A 78 9.53 9.76 3.10
C SER A 78 8.01 9.68 3.11
N VAL A 79 7.34 10.70 3.65
CA VAL A 79 5.88 10.73 3.74
C VAL A 79 5.31 11.42 2.51
N VAL A 80 4.53 10.69 1.73
CA VAL A 80 3.92 11.16 0.49
C VAL A 80 2.42 11.28 0.70
N ASP A 81 1.87 12.48 0.47
CA ASP A 81 0.43 12.71 0.49
C ASP A 81 -0.16 12.21 -0.84
N MET A 82 -0.83 11.07 -0.80
CA MET A 82 -1.36 10.43 -2.01
C MET A 82 -2.50 11.24 -2.62
N THR A 83 -3.28 11.94 -1.83
CA THR A 83 -4.32 12.83 -2.33
C THR A 83 -3.72 13.96 -3.14
N ALA A 84 -2.67 14.60 -2.62
CA ALA A 84 -1.97 15.67 -3.33
C ALA A 84 -1.21 15.13 -4.55
N PHE A 85 -0.59 13.96 -4.44
CA PHE A 85 0.13 13.35 -5.56
C PHE A 85 -0.79 13.09 -6.75
N GLN A 86 -2.03 12.69 -6.48
CA GLN A 86 -3.03 12.43 -7.51
C GLN A 86 -3.76 13.71 -7.96
N LYS A 87 -3.28 14.87 -7.54
CA LYS A 87 -3.81 16.20 -7.90
C LYS A 87 -5.23 16.44 -7.36
N GLY A 88 -5.58 15.77 -6.26
CA GLY A 88 -6.87 15.91 -5.61
C GLY A 88 -6.90 16.88 -4.41
N GLY A 89 -5.88 17.73 -4.29
CA GLY A 89 -5.74 18.63 -3.15
C GLY A 89 -4.75 18.10 -2.12
N VAL A 90 -5.07 18.22 -0.85
CA VAL A 90 -4.27 17.66 0.24
C VAL A 90 -5.13 16.71 1.06
N ALA A 91 -4.49 15.80 1.80
CA ALA A 91 -5.21 14.92 2.71
C ALA A 91 -5.98 15.75 3.75
N SER A 92 -7.08 15.18 4.25
CA SER A 92 -8.02 15.89 5.12
C SER A 92 -7.41 16.46 6.39
N GLY A 93 -6.28 15.90 6.85
CA GLY A 93 -5.62 16.36 8.07
C GLY A 93 -6.34 16.02 9.36
N ASP A 94 -7.34 15.15 9.31
CA ASP A 94 -8.10 14.73 10.49
C ASP A 94 -7.49 13.49 11.17
N SER A 95 -8.11 13.07 12.27
CA SER A 95 -7.62 11.92 13.05
C SER A 95 -7.76 10.59 12.33
N ASN A 96 -8.49 10.52 11.22
CA ASN A 96 -8.68 9.31 10.43
C ASN A 96 -7.52 9.05 9.46
N ASN A 97 -6.65 10.05 9.25
CA ASN A 97 -5.50 9.88 8.37
C ASN A 97 -4.61 8.74 8.85
N ARG A 98 -4.08 7.98 7.88
CA ARG A 98 -3.18 6.86 8.16
C ARG A 98 -2.04 6.90 7.16
N VAL A 99 -0.91 6.32 7.53
CA VAL A 99 0.20 6.10 6.61
C VAL A 99 0.37 4.61 6.37
N LEU A 100 0.60 4.25 5.12
CA LEU A 100 0.89 2.88 4.69
C LEU A 100 2.39 2.79 4.44
N LEU A 101 3.11 2.04 5.27
CA LEU A 101 4.53 1.82 5.06
C LEU A 101 4.71 0.82 3.93
N VAL A 102 5.45 1.21 2.90
CA VAL A 102 5.73 0.34 1.75
C VAL A 102 6.60 -0.82 2.18
N ALA A 103 6.34 -2.00 1.62
CA ALA A 103 7.05 -3.21 1.98
C ALA A 103 8.57 -3.09 1.76
N ASP A 104 9.35 -3.66 2.68
CA ASP A 104 10.81 -3.55 2.70
C ASP A 104 11.46 -4.12 1.44
N ARG A 105 10.83 -5.10 0.80
CA ARG A 105 11.36 -5.74 -0.41
C ARG A 105 11.56 -4.78 -1.57
N TYR A 106 10.89 -3.64 -1.55
CA TYR A 106 11.07 -2.63 -2.61
C TYR A 106 12.30 -1.76 -2.41
N GLY A 107 12.98 -1.88 -1.26
CA GLY A 107 14.18 -1.10 -0.98
C GLY A 107 13.95 0.40 -0.89
N PHE A 108 12.72 0.82 -0.61
CA PHE A 108 12.31 2.22 -0.62
C PHE A 108 11.51 2.52 0.64
N ASN A 109 12.04 3.39 1.48
CA ASN A 109 11.37 3.78 2.72
C ASN A 109 10.35 4.89 2.45
N ALA A 110 9.19 4.51 1.97
CA ALA A 110 8.09 5.42 1.70
C ALA A 110 6.90 5.11 2.60
N ALA A 111 6.26 6.17 3.08
CA ALA A 111 5.00 6.09 3.81
C ALA A 111 3.93 6.84 3.01
N LEU A 112 2.90 6.14 2.59
CA LEU A 112 1.84 6.72 1.77
C LEU A 112 0.72 7.23 2.69
N LEU A 113 0.54 8.54 2.72
CA LEU A 113 -0.51 9.18 3.51
C LEU A 113 -1.83 9.10 2.77
N VAL A 114 -2.82 8.48 3.41
CA VAL A 114 -4.17 8.34 2.86
C VAL A 114 -5.17 9.02 3.79
N ASP A 115 -6.33 9.40 3.27
CA ASP A 115 -7.35 10.10 4.04
C ASP A 115 -7.94 9.20 5.13
N ARG A 116 -8.23 7.95 4.82
CA ARG A 116 -8.71 6.97 5.78
C ARG A 116 -8.54 5.55 5.27
N VAL A 117 -8.51 4.61 6.18
CA VAL A 117 -8.53 3.17 5.89
C VAL A 117 -9.96 2.66 6.03
N LEU A 118 -10.44 1.96 5.01
CA LEU A 118 -11.79 1.43 4.96
C LEU A 118 -11.88 -0.04 5.41
N GLY A 119 -10.73 -0.66 5.71
CA GLY A 119 -10.64 -2.03 6.16
C GLY A 119 -10.33 -3.01 5.03
N LEU A 120 -10.26 -4.28 5.39
CA LEU A 120 -9.96 -5.34 4.42
C LEU A 120 -11.16 -5.57 3.51
N ARG A 121 -10.87 -5.81 2.23
CA ARG A 121 -11.88 -6.07 1.20
C ARG A 121 -11.47 -7.29 0.38
N ASP A 122 -12.44 -8.14 0.09
CA ASP A 122 -12.25 -9.27 -0.81
C ASP A 122 -12.89 -8.94 -2.16
N ALA A 123 -12.06 -8.60 -3.12
CA ALA A 123 -12.51 -8.17 -4.45
C ALA A 123 -12.54 -9.30 -5.48
N ARG A 124 -12.39 -10.56 -5.06
CA ARG A 124 -12.34 -11.70 -5.97
C ARG A 124 -13.63 -11.86 -6.81
N SER A 125 -14.76 -11.54 -6.22
CA SER A 125 -16.06 -11.65 -6.88
C SER A 125 -16.53 -10.36 -7.53
N TRP A 126 -15.76 -9.28 -7.41
CA TRP A 126 -16.15 -7.98 -7.95
C TRP A 126 -15.93 -7.94 -9.45
N SER A 127 -16.79 -7.18 -10.15
CA SER A 127 -16.63 -6.94 -11.58
C SER A 127 -15.40 -6.07 -11.82
N GLN A 128 -14.65 -6.39 -12.87
CA GLN A 128 -13.44 -5.65 -13.25
C GLN A 128 -13.63 -5.03 -14.63
N ASN A 129 -13.24 -3.77 -14.74
CA ASN A 129 -13.17 -3.05 -16.01
C ASN A 129 -11.84 -2.31 -16.10
N GLU A 130 -11.31 -2.16 -17.30
CA GLU A 130 -10.16 -1.30 -17.50
C GLU A 130 -10.63 0.05 -18.01
N VAL A 131 -10.26 1.10 -17.30
CA VAL A 131 -10.55 2.49 -17.66
C VAL A 131 -9.24 3.27 -17.64
N ASP A 132 -8.85 3.83 -18.79
CA ASP A 132 -7.64 4.63 -18.94
C ASP A 132 -6.37 3.94 -18.43
N GLY A 133 -6.25 2.63 -18.67
CA GLY A 133 -5.09 1.84 -18.25
C GLY A 133 -5.09 1.44 -16.80
N GLN A 134 -6.14 1.77 -16.05
CA GLN A 134 -6.30 1.36 -14.66
C GLN A 134 -7.41 0.32 -14.53
N THR A 135 -7.21 -0.64 -13.62
CA THR A 135 -8.27 -1.60 -13.31
C THR A 135 -9.25 -0.98 -12.33
N GLU A 136 -10.50 -0.94 -12.72
CA GLU A 136 -11.60 -0.48 -11.88
C GLU A 136 -12.44 -1.68 -11.46
N TYR A 137 -12.80 -1.71 -10.18
CA TYR A 137 -13.63 -2.76 -9.60
C TYR A 137 -14.97 -2.17 -9.18
N LEU A 138 -16.03 -2.94 -9.40
CA LEU A 138 -17.35 -2.61 -8.86
C LEU A 138 -17.68 -3.63 -7.79
N ASP A 139 -17.97 -3.13 -6.58
CA ASP A 139 -18.34 -4.00 -5.47
C ASP A 139 -19.80 -4.46 -5.57
N GLU A 140 -20.24 -5.22 -4.58
CA GLU A 140 -21.59 -5.78 -4.55
C GLU A 140 -22.69 -4.71 -4.46
N GLN A 141 -22.31 -3.52 -3.99
CA GLN A 141 -23.24 -2.38 -3.82
C GLN A 141 -23.15 -1.40 -5.01
N GLY A 142 -22.35 -1.72 -6.02
CA GLY A 142 -22.16 -0.87 -7.18
C GLY A 142 -21.15 0.26 -6.98
N ALA A 143 -20.44 0.29 -5.87
CA ALA A 143 -19.42 1.30 -5.62
C ALA A 143 -18.16 0.98 -6.45
N SER A 144 -17.53 2.03 -6.97
CA SER A 144 -16.35 1.94 -7.82
C SER A 144 -15.08 2.01 -6.97
N TRP A 145 -14.12 1.14 -7.26
CA TRP A 145 -12.83 1.05 -6.60
C TRP A 145 -11.73 0.99 -7.65
N CYS A 146 -10.65 1.73 -7.42
CA CYS A 146 -9.46 1.65 -8.26
C CYS A 146 -8.39 0.84 -7.56
N LYS A 147 -7.57 0.13 -8.33
CA LYS A 147 -6.43 -0.62 -7.78
C LYS A 147 -5.20 0.27 -7.78
N LEU A 148 -4.54 0.38 -6.64
CA LEU A 148 -3.26 1.08 -6.55
C LEU A 148 -2.13 0.12 -6.94
N ASP A 149 -1.38 0.49 -7.96
CA ASP A 149 -0.18 -0.24 -8.37
C ASP A 149 1.02 0.38 -7.65
N VAL A 150 1.42 -0.20 -6.53
CA VAL A 150 2.52 0.31 -5.71
C VAL A 150 3.84 0.24 -6.49
N ILE A 151 4.08 -0.86 -7.21
CA ILE A 151 5.30 -1.03 -8.01
C ILE A 151 5.38 0.07 -9.07
N GLY A 152 4.30 0.28 -9.81
CA GLY A 152 4.22 1.32 -10.82
C GLY A 152 4.38 2.72 -10.25
N LEU A 153 3.80 2.97 -9.06
CA LEU A 153 3.94 4.24 -8.37
C LEU A 153 5.40 4.53 -8.03
N LEU A 154 6.09 3.57 -7.43
CA LEU A 154 7.49 3.72 -7.03
C LEU A 154 8.42 3.87 -8.24
N ALA A 155 8.03 3.38 -9.40
CA ALA A 155 8.81 3.49 -10.64
C ALA A 155 8.57 4.80 -11.39
N GLN A 156 7.56 5.59 -11.02
CA GLN A 156 7.29 6.85 -11.71
C GLN A 156 8.40 7.87 -11.45
N PRO A 157 8.97 8.49 -12.50
CA PRO A 157 9.99 9.52 -12.31
C PRO A 157 9.49 10.69 -11.47
N GLU A 158 8.22 11.06 -11.61
CA GLU A 158 7.60 12.13 -10.83
C GLU A 158 7.62 11.82 -9.33
N PHE A 159 7.36 10.58 -8.96
CA PHE A 159 7.39 10.15 -7.56
C PHE A 159 8.81 10.22 -6.97
N LEU A 160 9.82 9.94 -7.78
CA LEU A 160 11.21 9.97 -7.36
C LEU A 160 11.81 11.38 -7.31
N GLN A 161 11.20 12.35 -7.98
CA GLN A 161 11.64 13.74 -8.01
C GLN A 161 10.92 14.57 -6.95
N ILE A 162 11.40 14.47 -5.72
CA ILE A 162 10.81 15.15 -4.56
C ILE A 162 11.11 16.65 -4.59
N GLY A 163 12.30 17.04 -5.05
CA GLY A 163 12.74 18.43 -5.06
C GLY A 163 12.07 19.28 -6.15
N VAL A 164 11.90 20.51 -5.84
CA VAL A 164 11.37 21.50 -6.78
C VAL A 164 12.46 21.97 -7.74
#